data_37fcf0c3e1253910b61fa80afa97b9ce
#
_entry.id   37fcf0c3e1253910b61fa80afa97b9ce
#
_cell.length_a   1.000
_cell.length_b   1.000
_cell.length_c   1.000
_cell.angle_alpha   90.00
_cell.angle_beta   90.00
_cell.angle_gamma   90.00
#
_symmetry.space_group_name_H-M   'P 1'
#
loop_
_entity.id
_entity.type
_entity.pdbx_description
1 polymer ?
#
loop_
_entity_poly.entity_id
_entity_poly.type
_entity_poly.pdbx_seq_one_letter_code
_entity_poly.pdbx_strand_id
1 'polypeptide(L)'
;MELTIDQALQRGVTAHREGKLQEAEKLYRAILEVQPLHPDGNHNLGLIALAVDRFDESLHLFKNALEANPQIEQFWLSYLEALVKGNQYETAKEILLGAEKAGFFGEKFDALSQQLQIPS
;
A
#
# COMPACT_ATOMS: atom_id res chain seq x y z
N MET A 1 21.73 11.47 -6.44
CA MET A 1 21.69 10.03 -6.78
C MET A 1 21.65 9.87 -8.29
N GLU A 2 22.51 9.06 -8.81
CA GLU A 2 22.63 8.89 -10.27
C GLU A 2 21.71 7.80 -10.83
N LEU A 3 20.87 7.22 -9.99
CA LEU A 3 19.93 6.21 -10.43
C LEU A 3 18.70 6.84 -11.05
N THR A 4 18.18 6.21 -12.10
CA THR A 4 16.84 6.54 -12.56
C THR A 4 15.83 6.07 -11.53
N ILE A 5 14.60 6.56 -11.63
CA ILE A 5 13.52 6.12 -10.75
C ILE A 5 13.31 4.61 -10.87
N ASP A 6 13.33 4.08 -12.10
CA ASP A 6 13.17 2.64 -12.33
C ASP A 6 14.28 1.84 -11.67
N GLN A 7 15.53 2.30 -11.78
CA GLN A 7 16.67 1.63 -11.14
C GLN A 7 16.55 1.69 -9.62
N ALA A 8 16.16 2.83 -9.06
CA ALA A 8 15.97 2.96 -7.62
C ALA A 8 14.86 2.02 -7.14
N LEU A 9 13.77 1.92 -7.91
CA LEU A 9 12.67 1.01 -7.58
C LEU A 9 13.15 -0.44 -7.58
N GLN A 10 13.87 -0.86 -8.61
CA GLN A 10 14.37 -2.23 -8.69
C GLN A 10 15.30 -2.56 -7.53
N ARG A 11 16.20 -1.64 -7.20
CA ARG A 11 17.10 -1.85 -6.06
C ARG A 11 16.36 -1.87 -4.74
N GLY A 12 15.35 -1.01 -4.60
CA GLY A 12 14.50 -1.01 -3.40
C GLY A 12 13.77 -2.32 -3.21
N VAL A 13 13.17 -2.84 -4.29
CA VAL A 13 12.46 -4.12 -4.27
C VAL A 13 13.42 -5.25 -3.90
N THR A 14 14.62 -5.27 -4.48
CA THR A 14 15.63 -6.27 -4.18
C THR A 14 16.06 -6.20 -2.72
N ALA A 15 16.34 -5.01 -2.21
CA ALA A 15 16.72 -4.82 -0.81
C ALA A 15 15.60 -5.26 0.12
N HIS A 16 14.35 -4.91 -0.21
CA HIS A 16 13.19 -5.31 0.58
C HIS A 16 13.06 -6.83 0.64
N ARG A 17 13.21 -7.49 -0.50
CA ARG A 17 13.14 -8.95 -0.59
C ARG A 17 14.24 -9.64 0.21
N GLU A 18 15.41 -8.99 0.30
CA GLU A 18 16.54 -9.51 1.06
C GLU A 18 16.49 -9.16 2.55
N GLY A 19 15.43 -8.49 2.98
CA GLY A 19 15.27 -8.08 4.37
C GLY A 19 16.06 -6.84 4.76
N LYS A 20 16.66 -6.15 3.80
CA LYS A 20 17.44 -4.92 4.03
C LYS A 20 16.49 -3.73 4.05
N LEU A 21 15.66 -3.65 5.09
CA LEU A 21 14.56 -2.69 5.14
C LEU A 21 15.03 -1.23 5.15
N GLN A 22 16.11 -0.92 5.86
CA GLN A 22 16.62 0.45 5.91
C GLN A 22 17.11 0.92 4.55
N GLU A 23 17.79 0.05 3.81
CA GLU A 23 18.25 0.36 2.47
C GLU A 23 17.07 0.56 1.52
N ALA A 24 16.08 -0.34 1.59
CA ALA A 24 14.87 -0.24 0.79
C ALA A 24 14.13 1.08 1.09
N GLU A 25 14.00 1.42 2.36
CA GLU A 25 13.34 2.65 2.78
C GLU A 25 14.01 3.88 2.18
N LYS A 26 15.34 3.95 2.24
CA LYS A 26 16.10 5.05 1.65
C LYS A 26 15.82 5.21 0.16
N LEU A 27 15.81 4.09 -0.55
CA LEU A 27 15.58 4.10 -1.99
C LEU A 27 14.16 4.57 -2.33
N TYR A 28 13.17 4.07 -1.61
CA TYR A 28 11.79 4.47 -1.84
C TYR A 28 11.56 5.94 -1.50
N ARG A 29 12.16 6.43 -0.41
CA ARG A 29 12.04 7.85 -0.06
C ARG A 29 12.71 8.74 -1.12
N ALA A 30 13.83 8.31 -1.69
CA ALA A 30 14.47 9.04 -2.77
C ALA A 30 13.56 9.14 -4.01
N ILE A 31 12.84 8.06 -4.31
CA ILE A 31 11.85 8.08 -5.41
C ILE A 31 10.76 9.12 -5.13
N LEU A 32 10.25 9.14 -3.90
CA LEU A 32 9.16 10.05 -3.53
C LEU A 32 9.60 11.50 -3.44
N GLU A 33 10.89 11.76 -3.25
CA GLU A 33 11.41 13.14 -3.34
C GLU A 33 11.30 13.67 -4.77
N VAL A 34 11.47 12.81 -5.76
CA VAL A 34 11.39 13.20 -7.17
C VAL A 34 9.94 13.13 -7.68
N GLN A 35 9.22 12.07 -7.33
CA GLN A 35 7.83 11.87 -7.70
C GLN A 35 7.00 11.52 -6.46
N PRO A 36 6.46 12.52 -5.77
CA PRO A 36 5.71 12.28 -4.53
C PRO A 36 4.51 11.35 -4.67
N LEU A 37 3.95 11.26 -5.88
CA LEU A 37 2.79 10.40 -6.13
C LEU A 37 3.16 9.15 -6.92
N HIS A 38 4.42 8.72 -6.88
CA HIS A 38 4.84 7.49 -7.54
C HIS A 38 4.09 6.31 -6.92
N PRO A 39 3.30 5.54 -7.70
CA PRO A 39 2.43 4.51 -7.12
C PRO A 39 3.19 3.43 -6.37
N ASP A 40 4.17 2.80 -7.02
CA ASP A 40 4.93 1.71 -6.40
C ASP A 40 5.80 2.20 -5.25
N GLY A 41 6.37 3.39 -5.37
CA GLY A 41 7.15 3.98 -4.28
C GLY A 41 6.32 4.15 -3.01
N ASN A 42 5.12 4.70 -3.15
CA ASN A 42 4.20 4.88 -2.03
C ASN A 42 3.77 3.53 -1.46
N HIS A 43 3.38 2.59 -2.31
CA HIS A 43 2.91 1.29 -1.85
C HIS A 43 4.01 0.52 -1.11
N ASN A 44 5.18 0.45 -1.71
CA ASN A 44 6.28 -0.33 -1.13
C ASN A 44 6.80 0.29 0.17
N LEU A 45 6.87 1.60 0.23
CA LEU A 45 7.24 2.27 1.49
C LEU A 45 6.15 2.05 2.54
N GLY A 46 4.88 2.04 2.12
CA GLY A 46 3.76 1.71 3.01
C GLY A 46 3.90 0.33 3.63
N LEU A 47 4.34 -0.66 2.84
CA LEU A 47 4.56 -2.02 3.36
C LEU A 47 5.66 -2.03 4.42
N ILE A 48 6.74 -1.29 4.21
CA ILE A 48 7.80 -1.17 5.21
C ILE A 48 7.29 -0.50 6.47
N ALA A 49 6.58 0.62 6.32
CA ALA A 49 6.03 1.35 7.46
C ALA A 49 5.12 0.46 8.30
N LEU A 50 4.27 -0.32 7.64
CA LEU A 50 3.37 -1.26 8.32
C LEU A 50 4.16 -2.32 9.08
N ALA A 51 5.21 -2.86 8.46
CA ALA A 51 6.04 -3.91 9.05
C ALA A 51 6.78 -3.44 10.31
N VAL A 52 7.09 -2.14 10.39
CA VAL A 52 7.79 -1.57 11.55
C VAL A 52 6.88 -0.75 12.45
N ASP A 53 5.58 -1.00 12.36
CA ASP A 53 4.54 -0.40 13.22
C ASP A 53 4.41 1.12 13.12
N ARG A 54 4.81 1.69 12.00
CA ARG A 54 4.56 3.10 11.69
C ARG A 54 3.19 3.20 11.01
N PHE A 55 2.16 3.01 11.80
CA PHE A 55 0.79 2.82 11.33
C PHE A 55 0.24 3.98 10.52
N ASP A 56 0.28 5.17 11.10
CA ASP A 56 -0.30 6.35 10.46
C ASP A 56 0.41 6.65 9.15
N GLU A 57 1.73 6.49 9.11
CA GLU A 57 2.50 6.67 7.89
C GLU A 57 2.09 5.66 6.82
N SER A 58 1.91 4.38 7.22
CA SER A 58 1.51 3.34 6.26
C SER A 58 0.17 3.64 5.62
N LEU A 59 -0.81 4.10 6.41
CA LEU A 59 -2.13 4.42 5.88
C LEU A 59 -2.06 5.57 4.87
N HIS A 60 -1.28 6.60 5.18
CA HIS A 60 -1.10 7.73 4.28
C HIS A 60 -0.46 7.30 2.96
N LEU A 61 0.58 6.46 3.03
CA LEU A 61 1.29 5.98 1.85
C LEU A 61 0.41 5.08 0.99
N PHE A 62 -0.34 4.17 1.60
CA PHE A 62 -1.25 3.31 0.85
C PHE A 62 -2.37 4.10 0.18
N LYS A 63 -2.88 5.11 0.86
CA LYS A 63 -3.89 5.99 0.27
C LYS A 63 -3.32 6.70 -0.95
N ASN A 64 -2.10 7.23 -0.85
CA ASN A 64 -1.45 7.89 -1.97
C ASN A 64 -1.27 6.94 -3.16
N ALA A 65 -0.84 5.70 -2.91
CA ALA A 65 -0.68 4.71 -3.98
C ALA A 65 -2.00 4.43 -4.68
N LEU A 66 -3.06 4.24 -3.92
CA LEU A 66 -4.38 3.94 -4.46
C LEU A 66 -4.92 5.10 -5.27
N GLU A 67 -4.78 6.33 -4.79
CA GLU A 67 -5.21 7.52 -5.52
C GLU A 67 -4.41 7.70 -6.81
N ALA A 68 -3.11 7.36 -6.77
CA ALA A 68 -2.25 7.47 -7.95
C ALA A 68 -2.62 6.44 -9.03
N ASN A 69 -3.00 5.24 -8.63
CA ASN A 69 -3.42 4.21 -9.60
C ASN A 69 -4.44 3.25 -9.00
N PRO A 70 -5.74 3.59 -9.10
CA PRO A 70 -6.80 2.73 -8.55
C PRO A 70 -7.07 1.47 -9.36
N GLN A 71 -6.32 1.21 -10.42
CA GLN A 71 -6.48 0.02 -11.25
C GLN A 71 -5.69 -1.18 -10.70
N ILE A 72 -4.86 -0.98 -9.70
CA ILE A 72 -4.01 -2.04 -9.14
C ILE A 72 -4.72 -2.66 -7.94
N GLU A 73 -5.16 -3.91 -8.11
CA GLU A 73 -5.88 -4.64 -7.06
C GLU A 73 -5.10 -4.68 -5.73
N GLN A 74 -3.78 -4.92 -5.79
CA GLN A 74 -2.97 -5.03 -4.60
C GLN A 74 -2.96 -3.75 -3.77
N PHE A 75 -3.12 -2.58 -4.40
CA PHE A 75 -3.16 -1.31 -3.66
C PHE A 75 -4.41 -1.23 -2.78
N TRP A 76 -5.55 -1.70 -3.30
CA TRP A 76 -6.78 -1.79 -2.50
C TRP A 76 -6.59 -2.75 -1.33
N LEU A 77 -6.03 -3.94 -1.60
CA LEU A 77 -5.86 -4.96 -0.57
C LEU A 77 -4.91 -4.52 0.54
N SER A 78 -3.78 -3.92 0.18
CA SER A 78 -2.81 -3.45 1.17
C SER A 78 -3.39 -2.38 2.08
N TYR A 79 -4.12 -1.43 1.49
CA TYR A 79 -4.76 -0.38 2.27
C TYR A 79 -5.82 -0.96 3.22
N LEU A 80 -6.65 -1.88 2.69
CA LEU A 80 -7.68 -2.53 3.50
C LEU A 80 -7.08 -3.32 4.66
N GLU A 81 -6.03 -4.09 4.39
CA GLU A 81 -5.35 -4.85 5.44
C GLU A 81 -4.79 -3.93 6.53
N ALA A 82 -4.18 -2.81 6.14
CA ALA A 82 -3.64 -1.85 7.09
C ALA A 82 -4.76 -1.20 7.92
N LEU A 83 -5.87 -0.85 7.29
CA LEU A 83 -7.01 -0.26 7.99
C LEU A 83 -7.59 -1.22 9.03
N VAL A 84 -7.75 -2.48 8.65
CA VAL A 84 -8.26 -3.51 9.58
C VAL A 84 -7.28 -3.72 10.73
N LYS A 85 -5.99 -3.79 10.43
CA LYS A 85 -4.95 -3.98 11.43
C LYS A 85 -4.94 -2.83 12.45
N GLY A 86 -5.29 -1.62 12.00
CA GLY A 86 -5.38 -0.44 12.85
C GLY A 86 -6.74 -0.19 13.47
N ASN A 87 -7.64 -1.16 13.33
CA ASN A 87 -9.00 -1.06 13.87
C ASN A 87 -9.79 0.12 13.27
N GLN A 88 -9.44 0.53 12.05
CA GLN A 88 -10.13 1.58 11.33
C GLN A 88 -11.26 0.96 10.50
N TYR A 89 -12.19 0.33 11.18
CA TYR A 89 -13.21 -0.51 10.51
C TYR A 89 -14.19 0.27 9.66
N GLU A 90 -14.60 1.46 10.09
CA GLU A 90 -15.55 2.25 9.30
C GLU A 90 -14.93 2.71 7.98
N THR A 91 -13.69 3.19 8.03
CA THR A 91 -12.96 3.56 6.82
C THR A 91 -12.72 2.34 5.94
N ALA A 92 -12.38 1.20 6.54
CA ALA A 92 -12.18 -0.03 5.79
C ALA A 92 -13.44 -0.44 5.02
N LYS A 93 -14.61 -0.31 5.64
CA LYS A 93 -15.89 -0.60 4.96
C LYS A 93 -16.10 0.30 3.75
N GLU A 94 -15.82 1.59 3.90
CA GLU A 94 -15.95 2.55 2.80
C GLU A 94 -15.02 2.20 1.65
N ILE A 95 -13.77 1.86 1.96
CA ILE A 95 -12.77 1.51 0.94
C ILE A 95 -13.14 0.19 0.26
N LEU A 96 -13.65 -0.79 1.01
CA LEU A 96 -14.09 -2.05 0.42
C LEU A 96 -15.24 -1.83 -0.56
N LEU A 97 -16.22 -0.99 -0.21
CA LEU A 97 -17.29 -0.65 -1.13
C LEU A 97 -16.75 0.04 -2.39
N GLY A 98 -15.74 0.90 -2.22
CA GLY A 98 -15.07 1.53 -3.35
C GLY A 98 -14.38 0.53 -4.26
N ALA A 99 -13.75 -0.49 -3.69
CA ALA A 99 -13.11 -1.54 -4.47
C ALA A 99 -14.14 -2.32 -5.28
N GLU A 100 -15.28 -2.66 -4.67
CA GLU A 100 -16.36 -3.35 -5.36
C GLU A 100 -16.89 -2.52 -6.52
N LYS A 101 -17.09 -1.22 -6.32
CA LYS A 101 -17.53 -0.32 -7.38
C LYS A 101 -16.50 -0.21 -8.51
N ALA A 102 -15.22 -0.36 -8.18
CA ALA A 102 -14.14 -0.35 -9.17
C ALA A 102 -14.02 -1.68 -9.92
N GLY A 103 -14.80 -2.69 -9.52
CA GLY A 103 -14.84 -3.99 -10.20
C GLY A 103 -13.95 -5.05 -9.57
N PHE A 104 -13.44 -4.83 -8.38
CA PHE A 104 -12.59 -5.80 -7.70
C PHE A 104 -13.42 -6.66 -6.75
N PHE A 105 -13.32 -7.97 -6.91
CA PHE A 105 -13.99 -8.95 -6.05
C PHE A 105 -13.19 -10.25 -6.09
N GLY A 106 -13.58 -11.22 -5.25
CA GLY A 106 -12.91 -12.51 -5.15
C GLY A 106 -12.67 -12.86 -3.71
N GLU A 107 -11.94 -13.96 -3.49
CA GLU A 107 -11.77 -14.54 -2.16
C GLU A 107 -11.21 -13.56 -1.12
N LYS A 108 -10.21 -12.78 -1.49
CA LYS A 108 -9.56 -11.85 -0.56
C LYS A 108 -10.52 -10.74 -0.12
N PHE A 109 -11.31 -10.22 -1.08
CA PHE A 109 -12.30 -9.19 -0.78
C PHE A 109 -13.47 -9.78 0.01
N ASP A 110 -13.89 -11.01 -0.30
CA ASP A 110 -14.93 -11.69 0.44
C ASP A 110 -14.52 -11.95 1.89
N ALA A 111 -13.27 -12.34 2.12
CA ALA A 111 -12.75 -12.55 3.46
C ALA A 111 -12.76 -11.24 4.27
N LEU A 112 -12.41 -10.13 3.64
CA LEU A 112 -12.44 -8.81 4.28
C LEU A 112 -13.89 -8.41 4.60
N SER A 113 -14.81 -8.67 3.67
CA SER A 113 -16.23 -8.41 3.88
C SER A 113 -16.76 -9.14 5.11
N GLN A 114 -16.41 -10.41 5.24
CA GLN A 114 -16.78 -11.21 6.40
C GLN A 114 -16.16 -10.68 7.68
N GLN A 115 -14.89 -10.35 7.63
CA GLN A 115 -14.16 -9.82 8.77
C GLN A 115 -14.75 -8.50 9.25
N LEU A 116 -15.23 -7.68 8.32
CA LEU A 116 -15.85 -6.39 8.62
C LEU A 116 -17.35 -6.50 8.88
N GLN A 117 -17.91 -7.71 8.76
CA GLN A 117 -19.33 -7.99 8.97
C GLN A 117 -20.23 -7.16 8.06
N ILE A 118 -19.83 -7.01 6.80
CA ILE A 118 -20.64 -6.31 5.82
C ILE A 118 -21.65 -7.31 5.22
N PRO A 119 -22.96 -7.00 5.23
CA PRO A 119 -23.96 -7.86 4.58
C PRO A 119 -23.68 -7.93 3.07
N SER A 120 -23.79 -9.14 2.52
CA SER A 120 -23.61 -9.35 1.07
C SER A 120 -24.90 -9.04 0.30
#